data_dcd7b4c065ac0b4194cb7186535dd90a
#
_entry.id   dcd7b4c065ac0b4194cb7186535dd90a
#
_cell.length_a   1.000
_cell.length_b   1.000
_cell.length_c   1.000
_cell.angle_alpha   90.00
_cell.angle_beta   90.00
_cell.angle_gamma   90.00
#
_symmetry.space_group_name_H-M   'P 1'
#
loop_
_entity.id
_entity.type
_entity.pdbx_description
1 polymer ?
#
loop_
_entity_poly.entity_id
_entity_poly.type
_entity_poly.pdbx_seq_one_letter_code
_entity_poly.pdbx_strand_id
1 'polypeptide(L)'
;MPSINVNGKDYDLKDVPDDTPLLWALRDQLGLTGTKYGCGVSECGACTVHLDGEAVQSCQTTIGEIGDSKVTTIEGLSTDGSHPVQKAWKEHGVPQCGYCQVGQMMMAAALLRTNNNPTDDDIDSEMWNICRCGTYPRIRAAIHTAAKEMQNK
;
A
#
# COMPACT_ATOMS: atom_id res chain seq x y z
N MET A 1 23.68 9.42 -2.00
CA MET A 1 22.79 10.49 -1.60
C MET A 1 21.46 10.31 -2.27
N PRO A 2 20.52 9.81 -1.57
CA PRO A 2 19.32 9.41 -2.26
C PRO A 2 18.43 10.62 -2.57
N SER A 3 18.13 10.73 -3.85
CA SER A 3 16.92 11.38 -4.32
C SER A 3 15.93 10.25 -4.59
N ILE A 4 14.73 10.35 -4.07
CA ILE A 4 13.70 9.31 -4.29
C ILE A 4 12.50 9.92 -5.00
N ASN A 5 11.89 9.14 -5.88
CA ASN A 5 10.64 9.53 -6.53
C ASN A 5 9.45 8.93 -5.76
N VAL A 6 8.58 9.80 -5.25
CA VAL A 6 7.38 9.39 -4.51
C VAL A 6 6.17 10.09 -5.12
N ASN A 7 5.22 9.29 -5.59
CA ASN A 7 3.98 9.78 -6.19
C ASN A 7 4.22 10.76 -7.35
N GLY A 8 5.25 10.47 -8.15
CA GLY A 8 5.60 11.27 -9.32
C GLY A 8 6.42 12.53 -9.03
N LYS A 9 6.83 12.73 -7.79
CA LYS A 9 7.64 13.89 -7.39
C LYS A 9 8.99 13.43 -6.82
N ASP A 10 10.07 14.09 -7.24
CA ASP A 10 11.41 13.81 -6.74
C ASP A 10 11.67 14.58 -5.45
N TYR A 11 12.23 13.88 -4.47
CA TYR A 11 12.61 14.44 -3.18
C TYR A 11 14.09 14.19 -2.92
N ASP A 12 14.80 15.25 -2.54
CA ASP A 12 16.19 15.18 -2.15
C ASP A 12 16.30 14.85 -0.65
N LEU A 13 16.86 13.68 -0.34
CA LEU A 13 17.04 13.18 1.03
C LEU A 13 18.52 13.16 1.44
N LYS A 14 19.32 14.10 0.95
CA LYS A 14 20.78 14.12 1.12
C LYS A 14 21.27 14.10 2.58
N ASP A 15 20.45 14.55 3.50
CA ASP A 15 20.77 14.56 4.92
C ASP A 15 20.21 13.34 5.68
N VAL A 16 19.62 12.39 4.94
CA VAL A 16 19.00 11.18 5.53
C VAL A 16 19.91 9.99 5.21
N PRO A 17 20.32 9.20 6.24
CA PRO A 17 21.17 8.03 6.00
C PRO A 17 20.52 7.01 5.06
N ASP A 18 21.34 6.38 4.21
CA ASP A 18 20.87 5.40 3.21
C ASP A 18 20.19 4.17 3.82
N ASP A 19 20.53 3.83 5.05
CA ASP A 19 19.95 2.70 5.79
C ASP A 19 18.62 3.04 6.49
N THR A 20 18.12 4.25 6.30
CA THR A 20 16.82 4.66 6.84
C THR A 20 15.70 3.87 6.16
N PRO A 21 14.81 3.21 6.94
CA PRO A 21 13.64 2.57 6.36
C PRO A 21 12.75 3.56 5.62
N LEU A 22 12.28 3.17 4.44
CA LEU A 22 11.43 3.99 3.60
C LEU A 22 10.21 4.50 4.37
N LEU A 23 9.63 3.67 5.24
CA LEU A 23 8.50 4.05 6.10
C LEU A 23 8.75 5.37 6.84
N TRP A 24 9.92 5.51 7.46
CA TRP A 24 10.24 6.71 8.25
C TRP A 24 10.56 7.90 7.35
N ALA A 25 11.22 7.67 6.22
CA ALA A 25 11.43 8.73 5.23
C ALA A 25 10.09 9.30 4.76
N LEU A 26 9.11 8.45 4.45
CA LEU A 26 7.77 8.87 4.04
C LEU A 26 7.08 9.68 5.13
N ARG A 27 7.05 9.18 6.36
CA ARG A 27 6.30 9.80 7.45
C ARG A 27 6.99 11.03 8.04
N ASP A 28 8.30 10.92 8.32
CA ASP A 28 9.01 11.94 9.11
C ASP A 28 9.66 12.99 8.23
N GLN A 29 10.18 12.63 7.07
CA GLN A 29 10.83 13.58 6.16
C GLN A 29 9.86 14.22 5.17
N LEU A 30 8.95 13.43 4.61
CA LEU A 30 8.03 13.90 3.57
C LEU A 30 6.63 14.26 4.09
N GLY A 31 6.31 13.91 5.34
CA GLY A 31 5.00 14.19 5.92
C GLY A 31 3.85 13.36 5.33
N LEU A 32 4.18 12.27 4.61
CA LEU A 32 3.19 11.37 4.01
C LEU A 32 2.80 10.31 5.06
N THR A 33 1.85 10.65 5.90
CA THR A 33 1.49 9.88 7.10
C THR A 33 0.44 8.79 6.86
N GLY A 34 -0.04 8.62 5.63
CA GLY A 34 -1.00 7.57 5.29
C GLY A 34 -0.45 6.17 5.51
N THR A 35 0.80 5.93 5.15
CA THR A 35 1.49 4.66 5.39
C THR A 35 1.78 4.49 6.88
N LYS A 36 1.44 3.33 7.46
CA LYS A 36 1.43 3.12 8.91
C LYS A 36 2.53 2.16 9.37
N TYR A 37 2.98 2.38 10.60
CA TYR A 37 3.86 1.48 11.34
C TYR A 37 3.02 0.49 12.16
N GLY A 38 3.39 -0.79 12.10
CA GLY A 38 2.78 -1.81 12.95
C GLY A 38 3.87 -2.67 13.62
N CYS A 39 4.38 -3.72 12.93
CA CYS A 39 5.37 -4.64 13.49
C CYS A 39 6.83 -4.19 13.31
N GLY A 40 7.15 -3.47 12.25
CA GLY A 40 8.53 -3.10 11.89
C GLY A 40 9.39 -4.24 11.33
N VAL A 41 8.81 -5.43 11.12
CA VAL A 41 9.53 -6.66 10.72
C VAL A 41 8.90 -7.37 9.53
N SER A 42 8.19 -6.65 8.68
CA SER A 42 7.52 -7.15 7.46
C SER A 42 6.44 -8.21 7.69
N GLU A 43 5.83 -8.27 8.86
CA GLU A 43 4.83 -9.30 9.18
C GLU A 43 3.39 -8.80 9.09
N CYS A 44 3.11 -7.55 9.48
CA CYS A 44 1.72 -7.08 9.57
C CYS A 44 1.15 -6.47 8.30
N GLY A 45 2.00 -5.98 7.41
CA GLY A 45 1.58 -5.36 6.15
C GLY A 45 1.03 -3.94 6.24
N ALA A 46 0.98 -3.32 7.43
CA ALA A 46 0.45 -1.96 7.61
C ALA A 46 1.24 -0.90 6.83
N CYS A 47 2.52 -1.16 6.57
CA CYS A 47 3.44 -0.26 5.87
C CYS A 47 3.53 -0.50 4.36
N THR A 48 2.65 -1.30 3.77
CA THR A 48 2.70 -1.64 2.35
C THR A 48 2.62 -0.40 1.48
N VAL A 49 3.57 -0.27 0.57
CA VAL A 49 3.61 0.72 -0.51
C VAL A 49 3.90 -0.01 -1.82
N HIS A 50 3.83 0.69 -2.96
CA HIS A 50 4.27 0.13 -4.23
C HIS A 50 5.66 0.65 -4.59
N LEU A 51 6.51 -0.25 -5.08
CA LEU A 51 7.78 0.05 -5.70
C LEU A 51 7.72 -0.46 -7.14
N ASP A 52 7.70 0.46 -8.10
CA ASP A 52 7.43 0.17 -9.52
C ASP A 52 6.16 -0.69 -9.73
N GLY A 53 5.14 -0.45 -8.93
CA GLY A 53 3.85 -1.14 -8.98
C GLY A 53 3.75 -2.43 -8.19
N GLU A 54 4.84 -2.91 -7.61
CA GLU A 54 4.85 -4.12 -6.77
C GLU A 54 4.75 -3.75 -5.29
N ALA A 55 3.99 -4.53 -4.54
CA ALA A 55 3.83 -4.32 -3.10
C ALA A 55 5.14 -4.65 -2.37
N VAL A 56 5.62 -3.71 -1.55
CA VAL A 56 6.77 -3.91 -0.68
C VAL A 56 6.46 -3.41 0.73
N GLN A 57 7.20 -3.94 1.71
CA GLN A 57 7.07 -3.53 3.10
C GLN A 57 8.06 -2.40 3.40
N SER A 58 7.57 -1.19 3.50
CA SER A 58 8.42 0.01 3.67
C SER A 58 9.18 0.04 4.99
N CYS A 59 8.75 -0.73 5.99
CA CYS A 59 9.46 -0.82 7.27
C CYS A 59 10.80 -1.57 7.17
N GLN A 60 10.99 -2.40 6.15
CA GLN A 60 12.18 -3.22 5.94
C GLN A 60 12.89 -2.92 4.62
N THR A 61 12.44 -1.94 3.88
CA THR A 61 13.07 -1.46 2.64
C THR A 61 13.76 -0.14 2.94
N THR A 62 15.07 -0.05 2.74
CA THR A 62 15.81 1.18 2.99
C THR A 62 15.77 2.11 1.80
N ILE A 63 15.94 3.42 2.06
CA ILE A 63 15.96 4.41 0.96
C ILE A 63 17.13 4.21 0.01
N GLY A 64 18.24 3.64 0.48
CA GLY A 64 19.37 3.31 -0.38
C GLY A 64 19.11 2.15 -1.34
N GLU A 65 18.22 1.23 -0.98
CA GLU A 65 17.88 0.08 -1.81
C GLU A 65 16.95 0.40 -2.96
N ILE A 66 16.13 1.45 -2.85
CA ILE A 66 15.13 1.73 -3.87
C ILE A 66 15.69 2.34 -5.16
N GLY A 67 16.85 2.99 -5.09
CA GLY A 67 17.50 3.56 -6.28
C GLY A 67 16.57 4.48 -7.07
N ASP A 68 16.49 4.23 -8.38
CA ASP A 68 15.65 5.01 -9.31
C ASP A 68 14.20 4.52 -9.39
N SER A 69 13.81 3.55 -8.56
CA SER A 69 12.46 3.00 -8.55
C SER A 69 11.44 4.03 -8.08
N LYS A 70 10.23 3.93 -8.61
CA LYS A 70 9.13 4.85 -8.28
C LYS A 70 8.31 4.31 -7.15
N VAL A 71 8.21 5.08 -6.07
CA VAL A 71 7.39 4.76 -4.90
C VAL A 71 5.99 5.32 -5.09
N THR A 72 4.97 4.51 -4.86
CA THR A 72 3.58 4.96 -4.77
C THR A 72 3.05 4.64 -3.38
N THR A 73 2.57 5.66 -2.70
CA THR A 73 1.89 5.53 -1.41
C THR A 73 0.37 5.63 -1.59
N ILE A 74 -0.38 5.47 -0.50
CA ILE A 74 -1.84 5.65 -0.54
C ILE A 74 -2.24 7.05 -1.02
N GLU A 75 -1.44 8.06 -0.69
CA GLU A 75 -1.67 9.44 -1.12
C GLU A 75 -1.56 9.61 -2.63
N GLY A 76 -0.83 8.71 -3.30
CA GLY A 76 -0.64 8.71 -4.75
C GLY A 76 -1.38 7.61 -5.50
N LEU A 77 -2.12 6.75 -4.81
CA LEU A 77 -2.89 5.68 -5.47
C LEU A 77 -3.97 6.28 -6.39
N SER A 78 -4.64 7.33 -5.92
CA SER A 78 -5.41 8.28 -6.72
C SER A 78 -5.41 9.62 -6.02
N THR A 79 -5.66 10.71 -6.76
CA THR A 79 -5.63 12.06 -6.20
C THR A 79 -6.92 12.41 -5.45
N ASP A 80 -8.02 11.71 -5.72
CA ASP A 80 -9.37 12.03 -5.25
C ASP A 80 -10.09 10.84 -4.58
N GLY A 81 -9.38 9.73 -4.35
CA GLY A 81 -9.98 8.52 -3.81
C GLY A 81 -10.78 7.69 -4.80
N SER A 82 -10.63 7.93 -6.11
CA SER A 82 -11.41 7.28 -7.16
C SER A 82 -10.86 5.93 -7.62
N HIS A 83 -9.73 5.49 -7.10
CA HIS A 83 -9.21 4.16 -7.45
C HIS A 83 -10.24 3.09 -7.11
N PRO A 84 -10.49 2.09 -7.98
CA PRO A 84 -11.52 1.06 -7.73
C PRO A 84 -11.43 0.39 -6.36
N VAL A 85 -10.22 0.15 -5.86
CA VAL A 85 -10.01 -0.41 -4.52
C VAL A 85 -10.53 0.55 -3.44
N GLN A 86 -10.20 1.84 -3.52
CA GLN A 86 -10.65 2.84 -2.55
C GLN A 86 -12.17 2.99 -2.55
N LYS A 87 -12.77 3.01 -3.72
CA LYS A 87 -14.24 3.06 -3.87
C LYS A 87 -14.91 1.83 -3.28
N ALA A 88 -14.37 0.64 -3.56
CA ALA A 88 -14.91 -0.62 -3.03
C ALA A 88 -14.81 -0.68 -1.50
N TRP A 89 -13.69 -0.23 -0.93
CA TRP A 89 -13.52 -0.15 0.53
C TRP A 89 -14.57 0.73 1.19
N LYS A 90 -14.86 1.86 0.57
CA LYS A 90 -15.91 2.78 1.05
C LYS A 90 -17.29 2.16 0.91
N GLU A 91 -17.59 1.58 -0.24
CA GLU A 91 -18.89 0.94 -0.54
C GLU A 91 -19.23 -0.17 0.44
N HIS A 92 -18.25 -1.03 0.75
CA HIS A 92 -18.43 -2.16 1.66
C HIS A 92 -18.25 -1.79 3.14
N GLY A 93 -17.91 -0.54 3.47
CA GLY A 93 -17.68 -0.13 4.84
C GLY A 93 -16.62 -0.98 5.54
N VAL A 94 -15.52 -1.29 4.85
CA VAL A 94 -14.51 -2.24 5.29
C VAL A 94 -13.89 -1.90 6.64
N PRO A 95 -13.44 -0.65 6.91
CA PRO A 95 -12.70 -0.35 8.12
C PRO A 95 -13.53 -0.47 9.39
N GLN A 96 -12.89 -0.93 10.48
CA GLN A 96 -13.35 -0.66 11.84
C GLN A 96 -12.45 0.41 12.45
N CYS A 97 -11.31 0.07 13.08
CA CYS A 97 -10.39 1.11 13.56
C CYS A 97 -9.70 1.86 12.43
N GLY A 98 -9.56 1.25 11.27
CA GLY A 98 -8.98 1.84 10.07
C GLY A 98 -7.46 1.81 9.98
N TYR A 99 -6.76 1.38 11.03
CA TYR A 99 -5.31 1.51 11.10
C TYR A 99 -4.57 0.68 10.04
N CYS A 100 -4.96 -0.57 9.82
CA CYS A 100 -4.32 -1.46 8.85
C CYS A 100 -4.80 -1.25 7.41
N GLN A 101 -5.83 -0.43 7.20
CA GLN A 101 -6.56 -0.43 5.93
C GLN A 101 -5.77 0.18 4.77
N VAL A 102 -4.89 1.13 5.04
CA VAL A 102 -4.01 1.67 4.00
C VAL A 102 -3.13 0.56 3.41
N GLY A 103 -2.49 -0.23 4.27
CA GLY A 103 -1.70 -1.38 3.84
C GLY A 103 -2.55 -2.43 3.12
N GLN A 104 -3.77 -2.68 3.60
CA GLN A 104 -4.71 -3.61 2.97
C GLN A 104 -5.09 -3.14 1.55
N MET A 105 -5.42 -1.87 1.38
CA MET A 105 -5.75 -1.30 0.06
C MET A 105 -4.57 -1.32 -0.89
N MET A 106 -3.37 -0.99 -0.42
CA MET A 106 -2.17 -1.01 -1.25
C MET A 106 -1.83 -2.43 -1.71
N MET A 107 -1.96 -3.42 -0.82
CA MET A 107 -1.76 -4.82 -1.17
C MET A 107 -2.81 -5.30 -2.18
N ALA A 108 -4.07 -4.96 -1.97
CA ALA A 108 -5.16 -5.31 -2.88
C ALA A 108 -4.97 -4.69 -4.27
N ALA A 109 -4.55 -3.42 -4.33
CA ALA A 109 -4.28 -2.76 -5.62
C ALA A 109 -3.16 -3.44 -6.38
N ALA A 110 -2.09 -3.87 -5.70
CA ALA A 110 -0.99 -4.61 -6.31
C ALA A 110 -1.46 -5.99 -6.81
N LEU A 111 -2.26 -6.70 -6.03
CA LEU A 111 -2.84 -7.99 -6.44
C LEU A 111 -3.68 -7.85 -7.71
N LEU A 112 -4.58 -6.88 -7.74
CA LEU A 112 -5.49 -6.68 -8.88
C LEU A 112 -4.77 -6.19 -10.13
N ARG A 113 -3.61 -5.61 -10.00
CA ARG A 113 -2.77 -5.23 -11.15
C ARG A 113 -2.27 -6.44 -11.92
N THR A 114 -1.92 -7.52 -11.22
CA THR A 114 -1.38 -8.75 -11.82
C THR A 114 -2.43 -9.83 -12.03
N ASN A 115 -3.51 -9.82 -11.24
CA ASN A 115 -4.61 -10.77 -11.32
C ASN A 115 -5.94 -10.00 -11.17
N ASN A 116 -6.56 -9.68 -12.28
CA ASN A 116 -7.78 -8.87 -12.30
C ASN A 116 -9.08 -9.67 -12.07
N ASN A 117 -8.96 -10.96 -11.82
CA ASN A 117 -10.09 -11.83 -11.49
C ASN A 117 -9.68 -12.87 -10.44
N PRO A 118 -9.28 -12.43 -9.24
CA PRO A 118 -8.81 -13.36 -8.23
C PRO A 118 -9.93 -14.23 -7.68
N THR A 119 -9.62 -15.48 -7.38
CA THR A 119 -10.49 -16.36 -6.59
C THR A 119 -10.35 -16.02 -5.10
N ASP A 120 -11.23 -16.57 -4.26
CA ASP A 120 -11.08 -16.44 -2.81
C ASP A 120 -9.76 -17.01 -2.31
N ASP A 121 -9.30 -18.12 -2.88
CA ASP A 121 -8.01 -18.72 -2.53
C ASP A 121 -6.83 -17.80 -2.91
N ASP A 122 -6.90 -17.14 -4.06
CA ASP A 122 -5.89 -16.16 -4.47
C ASP A 122 -5.83 -14.99 -3.48
N ILE A 123 -6.99 -14.49 -3.08
CA ILE A 123 -7.08 -13.39 -2.10
C ILE A 123 -6.52 -13.83 -0.75
N ASP A 124 -6.90 -15.00 -0.27
CA ASP A 124 -6.45 -15.50 1.02
C ASP A 124 -4.92 -15.73 1.06
N SER A 125 -4.31 -16.16 -0.06
CA SER A 125 -2.87 -16.38 -0.12
C SER A 125 -2.06 -15.08 -0.30
N GLU A 126 -2.56 -14.12 -1.07
CA GLU A 126 -1.84 -12.88 -1.38
C GLU A 126 -2.08 -11.77 -0.35
N MET A 127 -3.26 -11.76 0.28
CA MET A 127 -3.64 -10.77 1.28
C MET A 127 -3.30 -11.24 2.69
N TRP A 128 -2.00 -11.32 2.98
CA TRP A 128 -1.51 -11.76 4.29
C TRP A 128 -1.47 -10.65 5.35
N ASN A 129 -1.83 -9.42 5.00
CA ASN A 129 -1.90 -8.29 5.92
C ASN A 129 -2.81 -8.61 7.11
N ILE A 130 -2.39 -8.17 8.31
CA ILE A 130 -3.12 -8.43 9.54
C ILE A 130 -4.13 -7.33 9.83
N CYS A 131 -5.37 -7.70 10.13
CA CYS A 131 -6.41 -6.82 10.65
C CYS A 131 -6.84 -7.30 12.03
N ARG A 132 -6.48 -6.55 13.08
CA ARG A 132 -6.82 -6.92 14.46
C ARG A 132 -8.33 -6.91 14.70
N CYS A 133 -9.06 -6.06 13.98
CA CYS A 133 -10.52 -5.98 14.06
C CYS A 133 -11.23 -7.12 13.31
N GLY A 134 -10.50 -7.88 12.47
CA GLY A 134 -11.02 -9.05 11.78
C GLY A 134 -11.95 -8.74 10.62
N THR A 135 -11.73 -7.64 9.87
CA THR A 135 -12.61 -7.25 8.76
C THR A 135 -12.37 -8.04 7.47
N TYR A 136 -11.70 -9.17 7.53
CA TYR A 136 -11.31 -9.98 6.36
C TYR A 136 -12.45 -10.32 5.41
N PRO A 137 -13.68 -10.69 5.87
CA PRO A 137 -14.78 -10.94 4.94
C PRO A 137 -15.17 -9.73 4.10
N ARG A 138 -15.12 -8.53 4.69
CA ARG A 138 -15.41 -7.28 3.97
C ARG A 138 -14.29 -6.91 3.01
N ILE A 139 -13.02 -7.16 3.40
CA ILE A 139 -11.86 -6.97 2.53
C ILE A 139 -12.01 -7.86 1.29
N ARG A 140 -12.33 -9.13 1.46
CA ARG A 140 -12.53 -10.06 0.35
C ARG A 140 -13.65 -9.59 -0.58
N ALA A 141 -14.79 -9.22 -0.03
CA ALA A 141 -15.92 -8.71 -0.81
C ALA A 141 -15.55 -7.45 -1.59
N ALA A 142 -14.84 -6.53 -0.95
CA ALA A 142 -14.40 -5.29 -1.59
C ALA A 142 -13.41 -5.55 -2.74
N ILE A 143 -12.51 -6.52 -2.58
CA ILE A 143 -11.56 -6.90 -3.64
C ILE A 143 -12.33 -7.45 -4.86
N HIS A 144 -13.34 -8.29 -4.67
CA HIS A 144 -14.16 -8.77 -5.77
C HIS A 144 -14.89 -7.64 -6.49
N THR A 145 -15.43 -6.68 -5.75
CA THR A 145 -16.10 -5.51 -6.33
C THR A 145 -15.11 -4.64 -7.13
N ALA A 146 -13.93 -4.38 -6.58
CA ALA A 146 -12.89 -3.62 -7.27
C ALA A 146 -12.43 -4.35 -8.54
N ALA A 147 -12.26 -5.66 -8.48
CA ALA A 147 -11.88 -6.47 -9.63
C ALA A 147 -12.87 -6.34 -10.79
N LYS A 148 -14.16 -6.42 -10.49
CA LYS A 148 -15.23 -6.24 -11.50
C LYS A 148 -15.18 -4.86 -12.14
N GLU A 149 -14.99 -3.82 -11.37
CA GLU A 149 -14.88 -2.45 -11.88
C GLU A 149 -13.67 -2.30 -12.80
N MET A 150 -12.53 -2.88 -12.42
CA MET A 150 -11.31 -2.82 -13.23
C MET A 150 -11.44 -3.58 -14.55
N GLN A 151 -12.20 -4.67 -14.59
CA GLN A 151 -12.46 -5.43 -15.81
C GLN A 151 -13.36 -4.67 -16.80
N ASN A 152 -14.20 -3.77 -16.32
CA ASN A 152 -15.16 -3.02 -17.13
C ASN A 152 -14.58 -1.72 -17.71
N LYS A 153 -13.29 -1.45 -17.54
CA LYS A 153 -12.61 -0.25 -18.06
C LYS A 153 -11.79 -0.54 -19.29
#